data_aef5002082c6162289e4e7dd0a09d1c6
#
_entry.id   aef5002082c6162289e4e7dd0a09d1c6
#
_cell.length_a   1.000
_cell.length_b   1.000
_cell.length_c   1.000
_cell.angle_alpha   90.00
_cell.angle_beta   90.00
_cell.angle_gamma   90.00
#
_symmetry.space_group_name_H-M   'P 1'
#
loop_
_entity.id
_entity.type
_entity.pdbx_description
1 polymer ?
#
loop_
_entity_poly.entity_id
_entity_poly.type
_entity_poly.pdbx_seq_one_letter_code
_entity_poly.pdbx_strand_id
1 'polypeptide(L)'
;MQSNEQYRNHILEVYDRAIEALVNCGISNDIIDYRRGYITPRRPTAAHSDFLINRQLGDWTETLLRASFNQQFEEFRAVKYGAGGNLIAGETGFTEMFEGYHNEIRTIGKRPDLLIYDHETISRLSLSDDISELEPSQLTGIARMARRAMEVRSSRYLAAEYRRVKRQEQSFTPKLEDLPILAHWIVEHEVPCFYTQVFFDEVHTISFERILQVIQETGDEYVKQVERNQRKYTFYIPVTEGILIGQITEAPTWEAKIKSMNDGRIIIYATPEGGRMELRKELIQYLGI
;
A
#
# COMPACT_ATOMS: atom_id res chain seq x y z
N MET A 1 11.84 -0.27 23.46
CA MET A 1 11.78 0.18 22.06
C MET A 1 13.18 0.10 21.47
N GLN A 2 13.35 -0.57 20.32
CA GLN A 2 14.58 -0.49 19.55
C GLN A 2 14.80 0.97 19.12
N SER A 3 16.07 1.43 19.06
CA SER A 3 16.34 2.74 18.45
C SER A 3 15.99 2.68 16.96
N ASN A 4 15.63 3.81 16.35
CA ASN A 4 15.28 3.89 14.93
C ASN A 4 16.42 3.32 14.04
N GLU A 5 17.67 3.57 14.40
CA GLU A 5 18.84 3.01 13.71
C GLU A 5 18.93 1.47 13.83
N GLN A 6 18.56 0.90 14.98
CA GLN A 6 18.50 -0.56 15.13
C GLN A 6 17.42 -1.17 14.24
N TYR A 7 16.25 -0.54 14.15
CA TYR A 7 15.20 -0.97 13.26
C TYR A 7 15.63 -0.91 11.78
N ARG A 8 16.26 0.19 11.37
CA ARG A 8 16.80 0.35 10.01
C ARG A 8 17.77 -0.77 9.65
N ASN A 9 18.73 -1.06 10.50
CA ASN A 9 19.74 -2.11 10.26
C ASN A 9 19.09 -3.48 10.21
N HIS A 10 18.14 -3.75 11.09
CA HIS A 10 17.39 -4.99 11.12
C HIS A 10 16.58 -5.21 9.83
N ILE A 11 15.82 -4.21 9.39
CA ILE A 11 15.01 -4.34 8.16
C ILE A 11 15.88 -4.52 6.91
N LEU A 12 17.05 -3.89 6.85
CA LEU A 12 18.00 -4.10 5.76
C LEU A 12 18.52 -5.54 5.73
N GLU A 13 18.85 -6.12 6.88
CA GLU A 13 19.30 -7.50 6.98
C GLU A 13 18.23 -8.49 6.53
N VAL A 14 16.98 -8.29 6.97
CA VAL A 14 15.83 -9.14 6.56
C VAL A 14 15.56 -8.98 5.07
N TYR A 15 15.63 -7.75 4.54
CA TYR A 15 15.49 -7.47 3.13
C TYR A 15 16.56 -8.19 2.28
N ASP A 16 17.81 -8.10 2.67
CA ASP A 16 18.91 -8.75 1.93
C ASP A 16 18.74 -10.27 1.85
N ARG A 17 18.30 -10.91 2.94
CA ARG A 17 18.02 -12.36 2.95
C ARG A 17 16.84 -12.72 2.04
N ALA A 18 15.79 -11.90 2.02
CA ALA A 18 14.65 -12.10 1.11
C ALA A 18 15.07 -11.97 -0.36
N ILE A 19 15.89 -10.96 -0.69
CA ILE A 19 16.46 -10.78 -2.04
C ILE A 19 17.31 -12.00 -2.44
N GLU A 20 18.19 -12.45 -1.55
CA GLU A 20 19.03 -13.64 -1.81
C GLU A 20 18.18 -14.88 -2.08
N ALA A 21 17.12 -15.12 -1.31
CA ALA A 21 16.20 -16.22 -1.54
C ALA A 21 15.56 -16.15 -2.93
N LEU A 22 15.08 -14.98 -3.36
CA LEU A 22 14.49 -14.80 -4.68
C LEU A 22 15.50 -14.97 -5.82
N VAL A 23 16.71 -14.47 -5.66
CA VAL A 23 17.81 -14.66 -6.64
C VAL A 23 18.14 -16.14 -6.79
N ASN A 24 18.21 -16.89 -5.69
CA ASN A 24 18.45 -18.33 -5.71
C ASN A 24 17.35 -19.12 -6.43
N CYS A 25 16.12 -18.59 -6.45
CA CYS A 25 15.00 -19.13 -7.24
C CYS A 25 14.98 -18.64 -8.70
N GLY A 26 15.99 -17.89 -9.14
CA GLY A 26 16.12 -17.42 -10.54
C GLY A 26 15.40 -16.10 -10.84
N ILE A 27 14.90 -15.38 -9.84
CA ILE A 27 14.35 -14.04 -10.01
C ILE A 27 15.49 -13.03 -10.15
N SER A 28 15.42 -12.18 -11.19
CA SER A 28 16.50 -11.23 -11.49
C SER A 28 16.70 -10.20 -10.38
N ASN A 29 17.94 -10.06 -9.93
CA ASN A 29 18.36 -9.09 -8.93
C ASN A 29 18.14 -7.63 -9.38
N ASP A 30 18.19 -7.37 -10.69
CA ASP A 30 17.96 -6.02 -11.25
C ASP A 30 16.53 -5.52 -11.06
N ILE A 31 15.59 -6.44 -10.80
CA ILE A 31 14.17 -6.11 -10.57
C ILE A 31 13.90 -5.76 -9.10
N ILE A 32 14.65 -6.37 -8.17
CA ILE A 32 14.29 -6.42 -6.75
C ILE A 32 15.25 -5.66 -5.82
N ASP A 33 16.40 -5.24 -6.28
CA ASP A 33 17.35 -4.48 -5.43
C ASP A 33 17.28 -2.97 -5.74
N TYR A 34 16.64 -2.20 -4.85
CA TYR A 34 16.52 -0.74 -4.98
C TYR A 34 17.86 -0.01 -5.00
N ARG A 35 18.92 -0.59 -4.42
CA ARG A 35 20.28 -0.02 -4.40
C ARG A 35 20.93 -0.02 -5.78
N ARG A 36 20.44 -0.84 -6.70
CA ARG A 36 20.89 -0.89 -8.10
C ARG A 36 20.20 0.13 -8.99
N GLY A 37 19.29 0.91 -8.43
CA GLY A 37 18.55 1.96 -9.09
C GLY A 37 17.09 1.57 -9.37
N TYR A 38 16.27 2.60 -9.45
CA TYR A 38 14.86 2.46 -9.75
C TYR A 38 14.62 2.53 -11.26
N ILE A 39 13.93 1.53 -11.78
CA ILE A 39 13.53 1.50 -13.20
C ILE A 39 12.14 2.14 -13.31
N THR A 40 12.09 3.35 -13.87
CA THR A 40 10.83 4.04 -14.13
C THR A 40 9.97 3.20 -15.10
N PRO A 41 8.74 2.83 -14.73
CA PRO A 41 7.87 2.09 -15.63
C PRO A 41 7.51 2.93 -16.86
N ARG A 42 7.12 2.24 -17.95
CA ARG A 42 6.63 2.93 -19.13
C ARG A 42 5.39 3.75 -18.78
N ARG A 43 5.42 5.04 -19.14
CA ARG A 43 4.29 5.94 -18.93
C ARG A 43 3.04 5.41 -19.66
N PRO A 44 1.89 5.29 -18.97
CA PRO A 44 0.62 4.97 -19.60
C PRO A 44 0.24 6.05 -20.62
N THR A 45 -0.33 5.64 -21.73
CA THR A 45 -0.81 6.57 -22.79
C THR A 45 -2.31 6.80 -22.73
N ALA A 46 -3.05 5.92 -22.06
CA ALA A 46 -4.50 5.98 -21.97
C ALA A 46 -4.98 5.35 -20.65
N ALA A 47 -6.04 5.91 -20.08
CA ALA A 47 -6.79 5.29 -19.01
C ALA A 47 -7.95 4.46 -19.58
N HIS A 48 -8.35 3.44 -18.82
CA HIS A 48 -9.44 2.50 -19.12
C HIS A 48 -10.39 2.38 -17.92
N SER A 49 -11.62 1.91 -18.15
CA SER A 49 -12.63 1.71 -17.10
C SER A 49 -12.10 0.89 -15.91
N ASP A 50 -11.44 -0.23 -16.17
CA ASP A 50 -10.87 -1.09 -15.10
C ASP A 50 -9.83 -0.37 -14.23
N PHE A 51 -9.01 0.48 -14.85
CA PHE A 51 -8.05 1.31 -14.11
C PHE A 51 -8.78 2.27 -13.15
N LEU A 52 -9.82 2.97 -13.65
CA LEU A 52 -10.60 3.89 -12.82
C LEU A 52 -11.36 3.18 -11.71
N ILE A 53 -11.98 2.03 -12.01
CA ILE A 53 -12.68 1.23 -10.99
C ILE A 53 -11.69 0.78 -9.89
N ASN A 54 -10.51 0.28 -10.27
CA ASN A 54 -9.50 -0.15 -9.30
C ASN A 54 -8.99 1.00 -8.44
N ARG A 55 -8.78 2.16 -9.05
CA ARG A 55 -8.38 3.38 -8.35
C ARG A 55 -9.46 3.82 -7.35
N GLN A 56 -10.73 3.93 -7.79
CA GLN A 56 -11.83 4.31 -6.91
C GLN A 56 -12.02 3.33 -5.75
N LEU A 57 -11.81 2.04 -6.01
CA LEU A 57 -11.84 1.03 -4.96
C LEU A 57 -10.68 1.20 -3.96
N GLY A 58 -9.49 1.55 -4.44
CA GLY A 58 -8.34 1.92 -3.59
C GLY A 58 -8.66 3.14 -2.72
N ASP A 59 -9.06 4.25 -3.34
CA ASP A 59 -9.40 5.50 -2.66
C ASP A 59 -10.50 5.29 -1.58
N TRP A 60 -11.49 4.46 -1.89
CA TRP A 60 -12.56 4.10 -0.95
C TRP A 60 -12.02 3.31 0.24
N THR A 61 -11.22 2.27 0.01
CA THR A 61 -10.68 1.43 1.09
C THR A 61 -9.75 2.22 2.02
N GLU A 62 -8.89 3.08 1.47
CA GLU A 62 -8.02 3.96 2.25
C GLU A 62 -8.84 4.93 3.11
N THR A 63 -9.86 5.55 2.52
CA THR A 63 -10.75 6.49 3.22
C THR A 63 -11.54 5.80 4.33
N LEU A 64 -12.10 4.61 4.04
CA LEU A 64 -12.87 3.85 5.01
C LEU A 64 -12.00 3.36 6.18
N LEU A 65 -10.82 2.81 5.89
CA LEU A 65 -9.87 2.35 6.92
C LEU A 65 -9.42 3.51 7.81
N ARG A 66 -9.03 4.64 7.21
CA ARG A 66 -8.61 5.85 7.94
C ARG A 66 -9.73 6.40 8.83
N ALA A 67 -10.95 6.54 8.28
CA ALA A 67 -12.10 7.03 9.05
C ALA A 67 -12.44 6.10 10.22
N SER A 68 -12.46 4.79 9.99
CA SER A 68 -12.74 3.79 11.02
C SER A 68 -11.67 3.76 12.10
N PHE A 69 -10.39 3.87 11.72
CA PHE A 69 -9.26 3.96 12.63
C PHE A 69 -9.41 5.20 13.54
N ASN A 70 -9.63 6.37 12.94
CA ASN A 70 -9.74 7.64 13.67
C ASN A 70 -10.97 7.73 14.56
N GLN A 71 -12.04 6.99 14.24
CA GLN A 71 -13.23 6.92 15.06
C GLN A 71 -13.07 5.99 16.26
N GLN A 72 -12.30 4.90 16.13
CA GLN A 72 -12.29 3.83 17.12
C GLN A 72 -11.06 3.86 18.04
N PHE A 73 -10.00 4.57 17.68
CA PHE A 73 -8.76 4.64 18.46
C PHE A 73 -8.44 6.10 18.82
N GLU A 74 -8.91 6.52 20.00
CA GLU A 74 -8.79 7.91 20.46
C GLU A 74 -7.34 8.36 20.71
N GLU A 75 -6.43 7.44 21.03
CA GLU A 75 -5.02 7.76 21.36
C GLU A 75 -4.16 8.02 20.11
N PHE A 76 -4.63 7.58 18.95
CA PHE A 76 -3.88 7.63 17.69
C PHE A 76 -4.73 8.21 16.57
N ARG A 77 -4.05 8.69 15.53
CA ARG A 77 -4.69 9.19 14.33
C ARG A 77 -3.98 8.73 13.08
N ALA A 78 -4.73 8.16 12.15
CA ALA A 78 -4.28 7.84 10.81
C ALA A 78 -4.47 9.06 9.90
N VAL A 79 -3.40 9.45 9.21
CA VAL A 79 -3.33 10.60 8.30
C VAL A 79 -3.05 10.10 6.90
N LYS A 80 -3.74 10.60 5.88
CA LYS A 80 -3.48 10.27 4.48
C LYS A 80 -2.14 10.87 4.06
N TYR A 81 -1.26 10.03 3.51
CA TYR A 81 0.10 10.40 3.17
C TYR A 81 0.49 9.99 1.74
N GLY A 82 -0.03 8.89 1.25
CA GLY A 82 0.23 8.37 -0.09
C GLY A 82 0.07 9.47 -1.15
N ALA A 83 0.99 9.54 -2.10
CA ALA A 83 0.97 10.56 -3.14
C ALA A 83 -0.36 10.53 -3.92
N GLY A 84 -1.13 11.60 -3.78
CA GLY A 84 -2.42 11.77 -4.45
C GLY A 84 -2.20 12.21 -5.90
N GLY A 85 -2.26 11.28 -6.84
CA GLY A 85 -2.30 11.65 -8.25
C GLY A 85 -3.73 11.76 -8.73
N ASN A 86 -4.30 12.96 -8.84
CA ASN A 86 -5.68 13.14 -9.33
C ASN A 86 -5.81 13.02 -10.85
N LEU A 87 -4.70 13.13 -11.59
CA LEU A 87 -4.68 13.07 -13.05
C LEU A 87 -4.57 11.62 -13.54
N ILE A 88 -5.16 11.36 -14.71
CA ILE A 88 -5.07 10.08 -15.40
C ILE A 88 -4.42 10.25 -16.78
N ALA A 89 -3.91 9.16 -17.32
CA ALA A 89 -3.28 9.16 -18.64
C ALA A 89 -4.22 9.71 -19.71
N GLY A 90 -3.77 10.76 -20.42
CA GLY A 90 -4.54 11.51 -21.42
C GLY A 90 -5.07 12.84 -20.92
N GLU A 91 -4.89 13.20 -19.64
CA GLU A 91 -5.20 14.55 -19.13
C GLU A 91 -4.00 15.49 -19.19
N THR A 92 -4.29 16.78 -19.29
CA THR A 92 -3.26 17.84 -19.25
C THR A 92 -2.55 17.79 -17.89
N GLY A 93 -1.20 17.89 -17.90
CA GLY A 93 -0.39 17.82 -16.68
C GLY A 93 -0.06 16.40 -16.19
N PHE A 94 -0.65 15.36 -16.80
CA PHE A 94 -0.37 13.97 -16.39
C PHE A 94 1.11 13.60 -16.54
N THR A 95 1.78 14.09 -17.57
CA THR A 95 3.20 13.79 -17.82
C THR A 95 4.07 14.31 -16.68
N GLU A 96 3.90 15.56 -16.34
CA GLU A 96 4.64 16.26 -15.28
C GLU A 96 4.41 15.60 -13.93
N MET A 97 3.15 15.27 -13.62
CA MET A 97 2.78 14.56 -12.41
C MET A 97 3.45 13.17 -12.37
N PHE A 98 3.40 12.40 -13.46
CA PHE A 98 4.01 11.08 -13.55
C PHE A 98 5.53 11.13 -13.34
N GLU A 99 6.21 12.07 -13.99
CA GLU A 99 7.65 12.26 -13.85
C GLU A 99 8.03 12.71 -12.43
N GLY A 100 7.28 13.64 -11.85
CA GLY A 100 7.46 14.10 -10.47
C GLY A 100 7.33 12.95 -9.47
N TYR A 101 6.28 12.15 -9.57
CA TYR A 101 6.06 10.96 -8.75
C TYR A 101 7.22 9.95 -8.84
N HIS A 102 7.69 9.64 -10.05
CA HIS A 102 8.79 8.70 -10.22
C HIS A 102 10.15 9.26 -9.81
N ASN A 103 10.35 10.58 -9.87
CA ASN A 103 11.52 11.24 -9.31
C ASN A 103 11.54 11.13 -7.77
N GLU A 104 10.40 11.32 -7.12
CA GLU A 104 10.26 11.14 -5.68
C GLU A 104 10.56 9.68 -5.27
N ILE A 105 9.95 8.70 -5.93
CA ILE A 105 10.23 7.28 -5.65
C ILE A 105 11.73 6.96 -5.76
N ARG A 106 12.42 7.53 -6.74
CA ARG A 106 13.86 7.34 -6.90
C ARG A 106 14.66 7.90 -5.73
N THR A 107 14.18 8.98 -5.13
CA THR A 107 14.89 9.73 -4.09
C THR A 107 14.64 9.16 -2.69
N ILE A 108 13.39 8.89 -2.35
CA ILE A 108 12.97 8.53 -0.99
C ILE A 108 12.10 7.25 -0.91
N GLY A 109 11.89 6.57 -2.04
CA GLY A 109 11.02 5.41 -2.10
C GLY A 109 9.53 5.77 -2.27
N LYS A 110 8.68 4.75 -2.25
CA LYS A 110 7.23 4.91 -2.40
C LYS A 110 6.60 5.27 -1.06
N ARG A 111 5.84 6.35 -1.01
CA ARG A 111 5.03 6.70 0.16
C ARG A 111 3.97 5.62 0.42
N PRO A 112 3.87 5.08 1.64
CA PRO A 112 2.70 4.31 2.08
C PRO A 112 1.44 5.18 2.08
N ASP A 113 0.26 4.56 2.03
CA ASP A 113 -0.99 5.30 1.91
C ASP A 113 -1.35 6.10 3.17
N LEU A 114 -1.09 5.53 4.36
CA LEU A 114 -1.41 6.16 5.65
C LEU A 114 -0.20 6.20 6.58
N LEU A 115 -0.11 7.28 7.39
CA LEU A 115 0.78 7.38 8.54
C LEU A 115 -0.05 7.45 9.83
N ILE A 116 0.39 6.75 10.88
CA ILE A 116 -0.25 6.71 12.18
C ILE A 116 0.60 7.50 13.18
N TYR A 117 -0.01 8.46 13.83
CA TYR A 117 0.59 9.32 14.84
C TYR A 117 -0.15 9.23 16.17
N ASP A 118 0.53 9.50 17.27
CA ASP A 118 -0.14 9.85 18.53
C ASP A 118 -0.68 11.29 18.49
N HIS A 119 -1.65 11.58 19.38
CA HIS A 119 -2.27 12.89 19.44
C HIS A 119 -1.30 14.03 19.80
N GLU A 120 -0.28 13.76 20.61
CA GLU A 120 0.74 14.75 20.97
C GLU A 120 1.49 15.22 19.72
N THR A 121 1.91 14.27 18.89
CA THR A 121 2.61 14.57 17.64
C THR A 121 1.71 15.33 16.65
N ILE A 122 0.43 14.93 16.49
CA ILE A 122 -0.54 15.63 15.64
C ILE A 122 -0.69 17.10 16.10
N SER A 123 -0.88 17.32 17.39
CA SER A 123 -1.07 18.67 17.95
C SER A 123 0.18 19.53 17.78
N ARG A 124 1.36 18.97 18.08
CA ARG A 124 2.64 19.67 17.95
C ARG A 124 2.94 20.10 16.51
N LEU A 125 2.63 19.25 15.53
CA LEU A 125 2.89 19.51 14.11
C LEU A 125 1.71 20.19 13.42
N SER A 126 0.57 20.38 14.08
CA SER A 126 -0.67 20.91 13.49
C SER A 126 -1.06 20.18 12.19
N LEU A 127 -0.93 18.85 12.18
CA LEU A 127 -1.19 18.05 10.98
C LEU A 127 -2.68 18.03 10.63
N SER A 128 -2.96 18.18 9.35
CA SER A 128 -4.28 17.88 8.78
C SER A 128 -4.48 16.36 8.60
N ASP A 129 -5.72 15.94 8.37
CA ASP A 129 -6.05 14.54 8.07
C ASP A 129 -5.52 14.05 6.72
N ASP A 130 -5.09 14.97 5.88
CA ASP A 130 -4.52 14.70 4.56
C ASP A 130 -3.30 15.60 4.36
N ILE A 131 -2.13 14.97 4.19
CA ILE A 131 -0.85 15.61 3.92
C ILE A 131 -0.26 15.13 2.58
N SER A 132 -1.05 14.46 1.76
CA SER A 132 -0.60 13.85 0.50
C SER A 132 -0.10 14.86 -0.52
N GLU A 133 -0.62 16.10 -0.48
CA GLU A 133 -0.28 17.18 -1.39
C GLU A 133 0.94 18.04 -0.94
N LEU A 134 1.50 17.75 0.26
CA LEU A 134 2.70 18.46 0.71
C LEU A 134 3.92 18.04 -0.11
N GLU A 135 4.81 19.01 -0.32
CA GLU A 135 6.06 18.78 -1.03
C GLU A 135 6.98 17.77 -0.30
N PRO A 136 7.72 16.93 -1.01
CA PRO A 136 8.60 15.91 -0.42
C PRO A 136 9.56 16.48 0.64
N SER A 137 10.08 17.69 0.43
CA SER A 137 10.97 18.39 1.37
C SER A 137 10.32 18.68 2.73
N GLN A 138 9.01 18.92 2.76
CA GLN A 138 8.23 19.16 3.97
C GLN A 138 7.90 17.85 4.68
N LEU A 139 7.71 16.78 3.91
CA LEU A 139 7.22 15.48 4.41
C LEU A 139 8.30 14.65 5.11
N THR A 140 9.58 14.77 4.75
CA THR A 140 10.64 13.91 5.30
C THR A 140 10.70 13.98 6.84
N GLY A 141 10.67 15.18 7.42
CA GLY A 141 10.66 15.35 8.87
C GLY A 141 9.37 14.89 9.53
N ILE A 142 8.23 15.11 8.86
CA ILE A 142 6.90 14.72 9.34
C ILE A 142 6.77 13.20 9.36
N ALA A 143 7.17 12.52 8.28
CA ALA A 143 7.06 11.07 8.16
C ALA A 143 7.84 10.32 9.24
N ARG A 144 9.06 10.78 9.57
CA ARG A 144 9.90 10.19 10.64
C ARG A 144 9.29 10.24 12.04
N MET A 145 8.32 11.12 12.26
CA MET A 145 7.60 11.22 13.53
C MET A 145 6.40 10.30 13.64
N ALA A 146 6.03 9.62 12.55
CA ALA A 146 4.96 8.64 12.57
C ALA A 146 5.34 7.43 13.43
N ARG A 147 4.37 6.88 14.16
CA ARG A 147 4.53 5.63 14.90
C ARG A 147 4.58 4.44 13.96
N ARG A 148 3.71 4.44 12.94
CA ARG A 148 3.59 3.36 11.93
C ARG A 148 3.15 3.94 10.59
N ALA A 149 3.37 3.15 9.56
CA ALA A 149 2.86 3.39 8.22
C ALA A 149 2.00 2.21 7.76
N MET A 150 1.03 2.46 6.89
CA MET A 150 0.19 1.41 6.31
C MET A 150 0.11 1.58 4.80
N GLU A 151 0.45 0.52 4.08
CA GLU A 151 0.18 0.36 2.65
C GLU A 151 -1.14 -0.39 2.52
N VAL A 152 -2.13 0.20 1.86
CA VAL A 152 -3.50 -0.33 1.77
C VAL A 152 -3.74 -0.91 0.38
N ARG A 153 -4.33 -2.09 0.35
CA ARG A 153 -4.72 -2.75 -0.90
C ARG A 153 -6.17 -3.19 -0.82
N SER A 154 -6.91 -2.94 -1.87
CA SER A 154 -8.28 -3.41 -2.04
C SER A 154 -8.34 -4.73 -2.79
N SER A 155 -9.34 -5.54 -2.48
CA SER A 155 -9.66 -6.78 -3.17
C SER A 155 -11.15 -6.80 -3.56
N ARG A 156 -11.45 -7.40 -4.73
CA ARG A 156 -12.83 -7.54 -5.23
C ARG A 156 -13.52 -8.82 -4.74
N TYR A 157 -13.04 -9.39 -3.63
CA TYR A 157 -13.56 -10.65 -3.09
C TYR A 157 -14.25 -10.44 -1.74
N LEU A 158 -15.18 -11.35 -1.44
CA LEU A 158 -15.61 -11.68 -0.10
C LEU A 158 -14.73 -12.82 0.40
N ALA A 159 -13.89 -12.56 1.41
CA ALA A 159 -12.88 -13.53 1.87
C ALA A 159 -13.53 -14.77 2.47
N ALA A 160 -14.58 -14.62 3.30
CA ALA A 160 -15.31 -15.73 3.87
C ALA A 160 -15.99 -16.60 2.81
N GLU A 161 -16.59 -15.97 1.79
CA GLU A 161 -17.23 -16.69 0.69
C GLU A 161 -16.19 -17.44 -0.17
N TYR A 162 -15.07 -16.82 -0.44
CA TYR A 162 -13.95 -17.44 -1.16
C TYR A 162 -13.46 -18.69 -0.42
N ARG A 163 -13.21 -18.61 0.89
CA ARG A 163 -12.84 -19.73 1.75
C ARG A 163 -13.86 -20.87 1.65
N ARG A 164 -15.15 -20.52 1.75
CA ARG A 164 -16.25 -21.50 1.70
C ARG A 164 -16.30 -22.24 0.35
N VAL A 165 -16.13 -21.51 -0.77
CA VAL A 165 -16.28 -22.07 -2.12
C VAL A 165 -15.01 -22.76 -2.60
N LYS A 166 -13.86 -22.14 -2.42
CA LYS A 166 -12.57 -22.61 -2.95
C LYS A 166 -11.82 -23.50 -1.97
N ARG A 167 -12.21 -23.53 -0.69
CA ARG A 167 -11.50 -24.23 0.40
C ARG A 167 -10.03 -23.80 0.50
N GLN A 168 -9.76 -22.52 0.20
CA GLN A 168 -8.46 -21.90 0.23
C GLN A 168 -8.59 -20.52 0.89
N GLU A 169 -7.54 -20.08 1.56
CA GLU A 169 -7.47 -18.73 2.10
C GLU A 169 -7.25 -17.71 0.97
N GLN A 170 -7.72 -16.49 1.21
CA GLN A 170 -7.33 -15.33 0.43
C GLN A 170 -5.87 -14.96 0.72
N SER A 171 -5.33 -14.03 -0.05
CA SER A 171 -3.92 -13.67 0.05
C SER A 171 -3.74 -12.16 0.14
N PHE A 172 -2.69 -11.74 0.85
CA PHE A 172 -2.03 -10.47 0.57
C PHE A 172 -1.42 -10.54 -0.82
N THR A 173 -1.47 -9.43 -1.54
CA THR A 173 -1.00 -9.37 -2.94
C THR A 173 0.06 -8.29 -3.17
N PRO A 174 1.18 -8.28 -2.40
CA PRO A 174 2.25 -7.34 -2.68
C PRO A 174 2.88 -7.65 -4.04
N LYS A 175 3.19 -6.58 -4.78
CA LYS A 175 3.89 -6.72 -6.05
C LYS A 175 5.39 -6.73 -5.81
N LEU A 176 6.11 -7.55 -6.57
CA LEU A 176 7.55 -7.64 -6.45
C LEU A 176 8.23 -6.29 -6.72
N GLU A 177 7.74 -5.54 -7.71
CA GLU A 177 8.24 -4.20 -8.03
C GLU A 177 8.00 -3.15 -6.95
N ASP A 178 6.98 -3.34 -6.08
CA ASP A 178 6.68 -2.41 -4.99
C ASP A 178 7.58 -2.66 -3.75
N LEU A 179 8.07 -3.89 -3.54
CA LEU A 179 8.88 -4.22 -2.35
C LEU A 179 10.16 -3.37 -2.23
N PRO A 180 10.99 -3.21 -3.29
CA PRO A 180 12.22 -2.44 -3.18
C PRO A 180 11.96 -0.94 -2.90
N ILE A 181 10.94 -0.36 -3.51
CA ILE A 181 10.64 1.06 -3.34
C ILE A 181 9.98 1.35 -1.99
N LEU A 182 9.23 0.39 -1.44
CA LEU A 182 8.70 0.49 -0.08
C LEU A 182 9.80 0.26 0.95
N ALA A 183 10.70 -0.72 0.73
CA ALA A 183 11.89 -0.92 1.57
C ALA A 183 12.76 0.35 1.63
N HIS A 184 12.96 1.01 0.48
CA HIS A 184 13.70 2.28 0.41
C HIS A 184 13.05 3.33 1.30
N TRP A 185 11.72 3.50 1.21
CA TRP A 185 10.99 4.45 2.06
C TRP A 185 11.13 4.13 3.56
N ILE A 186 10.99 2.84 3.93
CA ILE A 186 11.12 2.39 5.32
C ILE A 186 12.51 2.68 5.87
N VAL A 187 13.55 2.41 5.08
CA VAL A 187 14.94 2.65 5.45
C VAL A 187 15.25 4.15 5.59
N GLU A 188 14.70 4.97 4.69
CA GLU A 188 14.90 6.42 4.72
C GLU A 188 14.19 7.08 5.92
N HIS A 189 13.00 6.63 6.26
CA HIS A 189 12.20 7.25 7.32
C HIS A 189 12.26 6.53 8.66
N GLU A 190 12.76 5.29 8.70
CA GLU A 190 12.89 4.45 9.91
C GLU A 190 11.53 4.18 10.61
N VAL A 191 10.45 4.13 9.82
CA VAL A 191 9.09 3.89 10.29
C VAL A 191 8.62 2.50 9.87
N PRO A 192 8.20 1.65 10.83
CA PRO A 192 7.64 0.34 10.50
C PRO A 192 6.39 0.45 9.64
N CYS A 193 6.35 -0.33 8.56
CA CYS A 193 5.24 -0.34 7.62
C CYS A 193 4.48 -1.65 7.68
N PHE A 194 3.16 -1.56 7.57
CA PHE A 194 2.22 -2.68 7.54
C PHE A 194 1.47 -2.68 6.21
N TYR A 195 1.30 -3.87 5.66
CA TYR A 195 0.54 -4.09 4.43
C TYR A 195 -0.87 -4.56 4.81
N THR A 196 -1.88 -3.77 4.46
CA THR A 196 -3.26 -4.03 4.82
C THR A 196 -4.08 -4.38 3.59
N GLN A 197 -4.66 -5.58 3.59
CA GLN A 197 -5.52 -6.07 2.53
C GLN A 197 -6.98 -5.97 2.97
N VAL A 198 -7.77 -5.19 2.26
CA VAL A 198 -9.21 -4.97 2.51
C VAL A 198 -10.00 -5.78 1.49
N PHE A 199 -10.79 -6.72 1.98
CA PHE A 199 -11.83 -7.44 1.26
C PHE A 199 -13.18 -6.78 1.50
N PHE A 200 -14.25 -7.22 0.82
CA PHE A 200 -15.59 -6.67 1.05
C PHE A 200 -16.28 -7.16 2.34
N ASP A 201 -15.64 -8.03 3.10
CA ASP A 201 -16.14 -8.58 4.36
C ASP A 201 -15.08 -8.57 5.47
N GLU A 202 -13.81 -8.72 5.14
CA GLU A 202 -12.71 -8.86 6.11
C GLU A 202 -11.57 -7.90 5.80
N VAL A 203 -10.84 -7.50 6.86
CA VAL A 203 -9.63 -6.67 6.76
C VAL A 203 -8.48 -7.37 7.47
N HIS A 204 -7.42 -7.65 6.73
CA HIS A 204 -6.23 -8.31 7.24
C HIS A 204 -5.01 -7.41 7.14
N THR A 205 -4.07 -7.56 8.05
CA THR A 205 -2.79 -6.84 8.00
C THR A 205 -1.62 -7.76 8.30
N ILE A 206 -0.47 -7.45 7.70
CA ILE A 206 0.81 -8.13 7.88
C ILE A 206 1.92 -7.08 7.93
N SER A 207 2.94 -7.24 8.79
CA SER A 207 4.08 -6.34 8.76
C SER A 207 4.92 -6.54 7.50
N PHE A 208 5.53 -5.47 6.99
CA PHE A 208 6.46 -5.56 5.86
C PHE A 208 7.62 -6.51 6.16
N GLU A 209 8.09 -6.51 7.40
CA GLU A 209 9.10 -7.45 7.88
C GLU A 209 8.65 -8.92 7.73
N ARG A 210 7.38 -9.24 8.13
CA ARG A 210 6.86 -10.61 7.98
C ARG A 210 6.73 -11.02 6.51
N ILE A 211 6.36 -10.09 5.62
CA ILE A 211 6.36 -10.33 4.16
C ILE A 211 7.77 -10.78 3.71
N LEU A 212 8.80 -10.06 4.12
CA LEU A 212 10.19 -10.39 3.77
C LEU A 212 10.63 -11.74 4.36
N GLN A 213 10.25 -12.04 5.62
CA GLN A 213 10.52 -13.34 6.26
C GLN A 213 9.84 -14.48 5.52
N VAL A 214 8.56 -14.32 5.13
CA VAL A 214 7.85 -15.33 4.33
C VAL A 214 8.58 -15.57 3.00
N ILE A 215 9.02 -14.51 2.32
CA ILE A 215 9.81 -14.64 1.09
C ILE A 215 11.14 -15.39 1.36
N GLN A 216 11.81 -15.09 2.44
CA GLN A 216 13.05 -15.79 2.83
C GLN A 216 12.79 -17.29 3.10
N GLU A 217 11.67 -17.63 3.76
CA GLU A 217 11.30 -18.99 4.13
C GLU A 217 10.84 -19.84 2.93
N THR A 218 10.14 -19.22 1.97
CA THR A 218 9.43 -19.93 0.89
C THR A 218 10.00 -19.67 -0.51
N GLY A 219 10.92 -18.70 -0.66
CA GLY A 219 11.47 -18.32 -1.95
C GLY A 219 10.38 -17.85 -2.90
N ASP A 220 10.20 -18.55 -4.02
CA ASP A 220 9.25 -18.21 -5.07
C ASP A 220 7.92 -19.01 -4.99
N GLU A 221 7.68 -19.78 -3.92
CA GLU A 221 6.49 -20.61 -3.77
C GLU A 221 5.19 -19.81 -3.95
N TYR A 222 5.15 -18.60 -3.40
CA TYR A 222 3.99 -17.71 -3.48
C TYR A 222 4.05 -16.72 -4.65
N VAL A 223 5.06 -16.81 -5.51
CA VAL A 223 5.24 -15.88 -6.62
C VAL A 223 4.49 -16.35 -7.86
N LYS A 224 3.70 -15.46 -8.45
CA LYS A 224 3.11 -15.70 -9.78
C LYS A 224 3.49 -14.59 -10.73
N GLN A 225 3.95 -14.98 -11.91
CA GLN A 225 4.17 -14.02 -13.00
C GLN A 225 2.83 -13.68 -13.63
N VAL A 226 2.38 -12.42 -13.47
CA VAL A 226 1.06 -11.97 -13.93
C VAL A 226 1.07 -11.62 -15.41
N GLU A 227 2.17 -11.09 -15.92
CA GLU A 227 2.32 -10.73 -17.33
C GLU A 227 3.66 -11.23 -17.89
N ARG A 228 3.61 -12.22 -18.78
CA ARG A 228 4.83 -12.82 -19.39
C ARG A 228 5.75 -11.82 -20.11
N ASN A 229 5.17 -10.75 -20.68
CA ASN A 229 5.92 -9.78 -21.47
C ASN A 229 6.49 -8.61 -20.67
N GLN A 230 6.08 -8.42 -19.40
CA GLN A 230 6.45 -7.26 -18.59
C GLN A 230 7.26 -7.62 -17.32
N ARG A 231 7.58 -8.89 -17.12
CA ARG A 231 8.28 -9.38 -15.91
C ARG A 231 7.63 -8.85 -14.59
N LYS A 232 6.32 -8.78 -14.57
CA LYS A 232 5.56 -8.39 -13.37
C LYS A 232 5.24 -9.63 -12.57
N TYR A 233 5.61 -9.58 -11.30
CA TYR A 233 5.41 -10.65 -10.35
C TYR A 233 4.53 -10.15 -9.21
N THR A 234 3.65 -11.01 -8.72
CA THR A 234 2.83 -10.76 -7.55
C THR A 234 2.99 -11.93 -6.58
N PHE A 235 3.24 -11.62 -5.32
CA PHE A 235 3.17 -12.61 -4.26
C PHE A 235 1.70 -12.84 -3.87
N TYR A 236 1.38 -14.08 -3.56
CA TYR A 236 0.07 -14.48 -3.04
C TYR A 236 0.27 -15.08 -1.64
N ILE A 237 0.66 -14.24 -0.69
CA ILE A 237 0.95 -14.63 0.69
C ILE A 237 -0.38 -14.88 1.41
N PRO A 238 -0.65 -16.08 1.95
CA PRO A 238 -1.90 -16.36 2.64
C PRO A 238 -2.19 -15.35 3.75
N VAL A 239 -3.45 -14.93 3.90
CA VAL A 239 -3.82 -13.97 4.97
C VAL A 239 -3.57 -14.50 6.38
N THR A 240 -3.37 -15.81 6.53
CA THR A 240 -2.98 -16.47 7.78
C THR A 240 -1.57 -16.14 8.24
N GLU A 241 -0.70 -15.60 7.37
CA GLU A 241 0.62 -15.08 7.73
C GLU A 241 0.57 -13.71 8.44
N GLY A 242 -0.57 -13.06 8.39
CA GLY A 242 -0.89 -11.85 9.14
C GLY A 242 -2.01 -12.06 10.13
N ILE A 243 -2.74 -11.00 10.45
CA ILE A 243 -3.88 -11.06 11.38
C ILE A 243 -5.14 -10.43 10.76
N LEU A 244 -6.30 -10.93 11.17
CA LEU A 244 -7.59 -10.31 10.92
C LEU A 244 -7.78 -9.14 11.87
N ILE A 245 -7.83 -7.91 11.32
CA ILE A 245 -7.91 -6.66 12.09
C ILE A 245 -9.28 -6.00 12.06
N GLY A 246 -10.20 -6.45 11.24
CA GLY A 246 -11.52 -5.84 11.13
C GLY A 246 -12.45 -6.54 10.16
N GLN A 247 -13.67 -6.00 10.09
CA GLN A 247 -14.72 -6.47 9.21
C GLN A 247 -15.45 -5.31 8.57
N ILE A 248 -15.90 -5.49 7.32
CA ILE A 248 -16.86 -4.58 6.68
C ILE A 248 -18.25 -4.99 7.14
N THR A 249 -18.88 -4.18 7.97
CA THR A 249 -20.20 -4.45 8.55
C THR A 249 -21.34 -3.91 7.70
N GLU A 250 -21.04 -2.94 6.82
CA GLU A 250 -21.96 -2.41 5.83
C GLU A 250 -21.23 -2.26 4.50
N ALA A 251 -21.77 -2.88 3.45
CA ALA A 251 -21.19 -2.80 2.11
C ALA A 251 -21.37 -1.41 1.51
N PRO A 252 -20.46 -0.95 0.64
CA PRO A 252 -20.66 0.31 -0.09
C PRO A 252 -21.80 0.20 -1.08
N THR A 253 -22.41 1.33 -1.39
CA THR A 253 -23.25 1.49 -2.58
C THR A 253 -22.36 1.78 -3.78
N TRP A 254 -22.86 1.48 -4.99
CA TRP A 254 -22.10 1.70 -6.22
C TRP A 254 -22.79 2.71 -7.10
N GLU A 255 -22.04 3.76 -7.51
CA GLU A 255 -22.52 4.75 -8.44
C GLU A 255 -21.79 4.63 -9.78
N ALA A 256 -22.56 4.74 -10.87
CA ALA A 256 -22.00 4.87 -12.21
C ALA A 256 -21.50 6.30 -12.43
N LYS A 257 -20.26 6.44 -12.90
CA LYS A 257 -19.65 7.73 -13.25
C LYS A 257 -19.25 7.73 -14.72
N ILE A 258 -19.23 8.91 -15.30
CA ILE A 258 -18.80 9.16 -16.67
C ILE A 258 -17.67 10.18 -16.63
N LYS A 259 -16.57 9.88 -17.31
CA LYS A 259 -15.44 10.80 -17.48
C LYS A 259 -15.21 11.05 -18.96
N SER A 260 -15.27 12.31 -19.37
CA SER A 260 -14.91 12.74 -20.73
C SER A 260 -13.41 13.04 -20.76
N MET A 261 -12.74 12.53 -21.78
CA MET A 261 -11.31 12.72 -22.00
C MET A 261 -11.06 13.81 -23.04
N ASN A 262 -9.89 14.45 -23.01
CA ASN A 262 -9.52 15.53 -23.93
C ASN A 262 -9.46 15.09 -25.41
N ASP A 263 -9.29 13.78 -25.66
CA ASP A 263 -9.29 13.17 -26.99
C ASP A 263 -10.70 12.78 -27.50
N GLY A 264 -11.75 13.16 -26.76
CA GLY A 264 -13.16 12.87 -27.08
C GLY A 264 -13.66 11.49 -26.62
N ARG A 265 -12.80 10.65 -26.00
CA ARG A 265 -13.26 9.38 -25.44
C ARG A 265 -14.12 9.61 -24.20
N ILE A 266 -15.06 8.70 -23.99
CA ILE A 266 -15.88 8.61 -22.78
C ILE A 266 -15.49 7.32 -22.05
N ILE A 267 -15.17 7.44 -20.75
CA ILE A 267 -14.89 6.31 -19.89
C ILE A 267 -16.03 6.19 -18.88
N ILE A 268 -16.70 5.03 -18.89
CA ILE A 268 -17.75 4.70 -17.92
C ILE A 268 -17.11 3.80 -16.87
N TYR A 269 -17.31 4.13 -15.58
CA TYR A 269 -16.78 3.36 -14.47
C TYR A 269 -17.72 3.42 -13.27
N ALA A 270 -17.51 2.54 -12.29
CA ALA A 270 -18.26 2.54 -11.05
C ALA A 270 -17.35 3.01 -9.89
N THR A 271 -17.91 3.76 -8.95
CA THR A 271 -17.27 4.19 -7.72
C THR A 271 -18.04 3.67 -6.52
N PRO A 272 -17.37 3.09 -5.50
CA PRO A 272 -17.99 2.73 -4.24
C PRO A 272 -18.13 3.96 -3.34
N GLU A 273 -19.25 4.08 -2.64
CA GLU A 273 -19.53 5.16 -1.70
C GLU A 273 -20.11 4.61 -0.40
N GLY A 274 -19.81 5.27 0.73
CA GLY A 274 -20.28 4.84 2.05
C GLY A 274 -19.65 3.54 2.51
N GLY A 275 -20.44 2.73 3.21
CA GLY A 275 -19.96 1.52 3.86
C GLY A 275 -19.51 1.78 5.31
N ARG A 276 -19.35 0.70 6.08
CA ARG A 276 -18.89 0.76 7.47
C ARG A 276 -17.89 -0.36 7.75
N MET A 277 -16.82 0.00 8.46
CA MET A 277 -15.78 -0.93 8.89
C MET A 277 -15.66 -0.87 10.41
N GLU A 278 -15.58 -2.03 11.03
CA GLU A 278 -15.29 -2.17 12.47
C GLU A 278 -13.92 -2.82 12.62
N LEU A 279 -13.01 -2.12 13.29
CA LEU A 279 -11.65 -2.59 13.56
C LEU A 279 -11.60 -3.27 14.93
N ARG A 280 -10.75 -4.26 15.05
CA ARG A 280 -10.50 -4.98 16.30
C ARG A 280 -9.49 -4.21 17.16
N LYS A 281 -9.66 -4.24 18.46
CA LYS A 281 -8.74 -3.57 19.42
C LYS A 281 -7.33 -4.16 19.37
N GLU A 282 -7.20 -5.42 19.02
CA GLU A 282 -5.93 -6.13 18.84
C GLU A 282 -5.03 -5.50 17.79
N LEU A 283 -5.59 -4.68 16.88
CA LEU A 283 -4.80 -3.93 15.88
C LEU A 283 -3.72 -3.09 16.55
N ILE A 284 -4.04 -2.32 17.58
CA ILE A 284 -3.09 -1.44 18.30
C ILE A 284 -1.94 -2.26 18.89
N GLN A 285 -2.25 -3.38 19.54
CA GLN A 285 -1.22 -4.30 20.05
C GLN A 285 -0.36 -4.89 18.94
N TYR A 286 -0.96 -5.29 17.82
CA TYR A 286 -0.22 -5.84 16.67
C TYR A 286 0.67 -4.80 16.01
N LEU A 287 0.23 -3.57 15.91
CA LEU A 287 1.04 -2.44 15.45
C LEU A 287 2.17 -2.11 16.45
N GLY A 288 2.09 -2.53 17.71
CA GLY A 288 3.06 -2.25 18.76
C GLY A 288 3.07 -0.76 19.19
N ILE A 289 1.90 -0.15 19.22
CA ILE A 289 1.68 1.25 19.63
C ILE A 289 0.64 1.33 20.72
#